data_dc59e650a60cb28337c99aec0f64299b
#
_entry.id   dc59e650a60cb28337c99aec0f64299b
#
_cell.length_a   1.000
_cell.length_b   1.000
_cell.length_c   1.000
_cell.angle_alpha   90.00
_cell.angle_beta   90.00
_cell.angle_gamma   90.00
#
_symmetry.space_group_name_H-M   'P 1'
#
loop_
_entity.id
_entity.type
_entity.pdbx_description
1 polymer ?
#
loop_
_entity_poly.entity_id
_entity_poly.type
_entity_poly.pdbx_seq_one_letter_code
_entity_poly.pdbx_strand_id
1 'polypeptide(L)'
;LKYKLAKEQGWKDAYNPTQNISSIFTGMEIEHIIPQAKGGTDTYNNLCLVNSNDNLNKGDRYAYEYFEETKTQEEIREILKNARSRTPQKSWRFEADAREKYEESGDKEESTRYLTDTRYVAKMAQRYLRAIVDCSDCDEVIRD
;
A
#
# COMPACT_ATOMS: atom_id res chain seq x y z
N LEU A 1 -6.99 5.08 14.36
CA LEU A 1 -6.54 5.01 12.97
C LEU A 1 -7.66 5.34 11.98
N LYS A 2 -8.86 4.77 12.15
CA LYS A 2 -10.00 5.09 11.26
C LYS A 2 -10.33 6.58 11.25
N TYR A 3 -10.31 7.22 12.40
CA TYR A 3 -10.56 8.65 12.50
C TYR A 3 -9.54 9.46 11.70
N LYS A 4 -8.28 9.12 11.84
CA LYS A 4 -7.19 9.80 11.16
C LYS A 4 -7.30 9.64 9.63
N LEU A 5 -7.61 8.45 9.17
CA LEU A 5 -7.83 8.16 7.75
C LEU A 5 -9.05 8.92 7.22
N ALA A 6 -10.16 8.89 7.95
CA ALA A 6 -11.38 9.61 7.56
C ALA A 6 -11.13 11.11 7.44
N LYS A 7 -10.44 11.68 8.41
CA LYS A 7 -10.12 13.12 8.41
C LYS A 7 -9.23 13.48 7.22
N GLU A 8 -8.21 12.68 6.94
CA GLU A 8 -7.34 12.86 5.79
C GLU A 8 -8.13 12.83 4.46
N GLN A 9 -9.10 11.92 4.36
CA GLN A 9 -9.93 11.74 3.18
C GLN A 9 -11.05 12.78 3.08
N GLY A 10 -11.13 13.74 4.00
CA GLY A 10 -12.22 14.72 4.03
C GLY A 10 -13.57 14.08 4.34
N TRP A 11 -13.58 13.01 5.12
CA TRP A 11 -14.77 12.23 5.49
C TRP A 11 -15.51 11.66 4.28
N LYS A 12 -14.76 11.31 3.23
CA LYS A 12 -15.26 10.65 2.03
C LYS A 12 -14.67 9.26 1.92
N ASP A 13 -15.49 8.31 1.46
CA ASP A 13 -15.03 6.95 1.16
C ASP A 13 -13.98 7.03 0.03
N ALA A 14 -12.82 6.45 0.24
CA ALA A 14 -11.73 6.57 -0.73
C ALA A 14 -12.07 5.93 -2.08
N TYR A 15 -12.87 4.86 -2.09
CA TYR A 15 -13.28 4.19 -3.33
C TYR A 15 -14.66 4.61 -3.82
N ASN A 16 -15.33 5.46 -3.10
CA ASN A 16 -16.60 6.05 -3.50
C ASN A 16 -16.75 7.44 -2.88
N PRO A 17 -16.04 8.45 -3.39
CA PRO A 17 -15.97 9.77 -2.75
C PRO A 17 -17.27 10.57 -2.77
N THR A 18 -18.33 10.07 -3.43
CA THR A 18 -19.66 10.65 -3.31
C THR A 18 -20.33 10.26 -2.01
N GLN A 19 -19.83 9.25 -1.32
CA GLN A 19 -20.36 8.77 -0.06
C GLN A 19 -19.60 9.36 1.11
N ASN A 20 -20.34 9.87 2.09
CA ASN A 20 -19.75 10.37 3.32
C ASN A 20 -19.50 9.24 4.31
N ILE A 21 -18.44 9.37 5.08
CA ILE A 21 -18.14 8.45 6.18
C ILE A 21 -18.83 8.95 7.43
N SER A 22 -19.59 8.07 8.12
CA SER A 22 -20.20 8.43 9.39
C SER A 22 -19.16 8.42 10.52
N SER A 23 -19.40 9.22 11.55
CA SER A 23 -18.49 9.34 12.69
C SER A 23 -18.33 8.05 13.50
N ILE A 24 -19.24 7.10 13.35
CA ILE A 24 -19.17 5.79 14.02
C ILE A 24 -18.57 4.70 13.10
N PHE A 25 -18.21 5.07 11.90
CA PHE A 25 -17.56 4.19 10.91
C PHE A 25 -18.33 2.92 10.56
N THR A 26 -19.65 2.95 10.64
CA THR A 26 -20.50 1.81 10.28
C THR A 26 -20.25 1.39 8.83
N GLY A 27 -19.93 0.11 8.63
CA GLY A 27 -19.69 -0.45 7.31
C GLY A 27 -18.39 0.00 6.65
N MET A 28 -17.49 0.64 7.41
CA MET A 28 -16.19 1.10 6.90
C MET A 28 -15.06 0.22 7.42
N GLU A 29 -14.11 -0.05 6.56
CA GLU A 29 -12.94 -0.87 6.88
C GLU A 29 -11.65 -0.22 6.42
N ILE A 30 -10.57 -0.56 7.07
CA ILE A 30 -9.23 -0.15 6.67
C ILE A 30 -8.79 -1.05 5.53
N GLU A 31 -8.41 -0.42 4.42
CA GLU A 31 -8.03 -1.10 3.19
C GLU A 31 -6.55 -0.86 2.90
N HIS A 32 -5.89 -1.92 2.45
CA HIS A 32 -4.53 -1.82 1.90
C HIS A 32 -4.66 -1.47 0.41
N ILE A 33 -4.24 -0.28 0.05
CA ILE A 33 -4.35 0.20 -1.35
C ILE A 33 -3.58 -0.74 -2.27
N ILE A 34 -2.32 -1.02 -1.91
CA ILE A 34 -1.57 -2.13 -2.50
C ILE A 34 -1.78 -3.32 -1.59
N PRO A 35 -2.37 -4.42 -2.09
CA PRO A 35 -2.74 -5.54 -1.24
C PRO A 35 -1.55 -6.24 -0.61
N GLN A 36 -1.75 -6.77 0.58
CA GLN A 36 -0.70 -7.52 1.28
C GLN A 36 -0.20 -8.71 0.46
N ALA A 37 -1.07 -9.36 -0.30
CA ALA A 37 -0.70 -10.46 -1.19
C ALA A 37 0.29 -10.02 -2.29
N LYS A 38 0.30 -8.75 -2.65
CA LYS A 38 1.24 -8.16 -3.61
C LYS A 38 2.45 -7.53 -2.92
N GLY A 39 2.55 -7.64 -1.63
CA GLY A 39 3.63 -7.08 -0.83
C GLY A 39 3.32 -5.76 -0.16
N GLY A 40 2.09 -5.28 -0.26
CA GLY A 40 1.66 -4.06 0.40
C GLY A 40 1.80 -4.14 1.91
N THR A 41 2.12 -3.02 2.54
CA THR A 41 2.45 -2.95 3.95
C THR A 41 1.34 -2.33 4.78
N ASP A 42 1.50 -2.42 6.09
CA ASP A 42 0.60 -1.80 7.07
C ASP A 42 0.97 -0.33 7.35
N THR A 43 1.86 0.26 6.57
CA THR A 43 2.24 1.66 6.75
C THR A 43 1.07 2.57 6.40
N TYR A 44 0.99 3.69 7.10
CA TYR A 44 -0.10 4.65 6.94
C TYR A 44 -0.30 5.08 5.48
N ASN A 45 0.78 5.24 4.72
CA ASN A 45 0.70 5.65 3.32
C ASN A 45 0.11 4.60 2.39
N ASN A 46 -0.01 3.36 2.85
CA ASN A 46 -0.66 2.29 2.09
C ASN A 46 -2.08 2.00 2.57
N LEU A 47 -2.59 2.76 3.52
CA LEU A 47 -3.90 2.52 4.11
C LEU A 47 -4.89 3.60 3.73
N CYS A 48 -6.14 3.21 3.51
CA CYS A 48 -7.26 4.12 3.34
C CYS A 48 -8.50 3.52 3.98
N LEU A 49 -9.55 4.33 4.08
CA LEU A 49 -10.82 3.90 4.67
C LEU A 49 -11.86 3.79 3.56
N VAL A 50 -12.45 2.63 3.42
CA VAL A 50 -13.43 2.32 2.36
C VAL A 50 -14.59 1.54 2.94
N ASN A 51 -15.70 1.45 2.17
CA ASN A 51 -16.81 0.59 2.57
C ASN A 51 -16.42 -0.90 2.50
N SER A 52 -17.07 -1.70 3.33
CA SER A 52 -16.77 -3.13 3.44
C SER A 52 -16.95 -3.89 2.13
N ASN A 53 -17.91 -3.48 1.30
CA ASN A 53 -18.18 -4.16 0.02
C ASN A 53 -17.03 -3.96 -0.95
N ASP A 54 -16.54 -2.73 -1.10
CA ASP A 54 -15.40 -2.46 -1.96
C ASP A 54 -14.15 -3.17 -1.46
N ASN A 55 -13.93 -3.18 -0.16
CA ASN A 55 -12.79 -3.89 0.44
C ASN A 55 -12.82 -5.38 0.10
N LEU A 56 -13.97 -6.01 0.33
CA LEU A 56 -14.15 -7.44 0.07
C LEU A 56 -14.02 -7.76 -1.43
N ASN A 57 -14.68 -6.98 -2.27
CA ASN A 57 -14.73 -7.25 -3.72
C ASN A 57 -13.38 -6.99 -4.41
N LYS A 58 -12.61 -6.01 -3.94
CA LYS A 58 -11.29 -5.75 -4.48
C LYS A 58 -10.35 -6.92 -4.24
N GLY A 59 -10.38 -7.50 -3.04
CA GLY A 59 -9.51 -8.61 -2.69
C GLY A 59 -8.03 -8.27 -2.91
N ASP A 60 -7.32 -9.16 -3.59
CA ASP A 60 -5.86 -9.05 -3.81
C ASP A 60 -5.48 -8.28 -5.07
N ARG A 61 -6.40 -7.52 -5.65
CA ARG A 61 -6.13 -6.73 -6.85
C ARG A 61 -5.55 -5.37 -6.51
N TYR A 62 -4.78 -4.79 -7.42
CA TYR A 62 -4.44 -3.38 -7.36
C TYR A 62 -5.72 -2.55 -7.49
N ALA A 63 -5.72 -1.38 -6.88
CA ALA A 63 -6.92 -0.54 -6.81
C ALA A 63 -7.47 -0.22 -8.20
N TYR A 64 -6.61 0.21 -9.13
CA TYR A 64 -7.07 0.58 -10.46
C TYR A 64 -7.64 -0.59 -11.26
N GLU A 65 -7.08 -1.79 -11.11
CA GLU A 65 -7.63 -3.00 -11.73
C GLU A 65 -9.06 -3.24 -11.26
N TYR A 66 -9.30 -3.09 -9.97
CA TYR A 66 -10.63 -3.20 -9.39
C TYR A 66 -11.56 -2.11 -9.92
N PHE A 67 -11.08 -0.87 -10.03
CA PHE A 67 -11.89 0.23 -10.53
C PHE A 67 -12.32 0.00 -11.99
N GLU A 68 -11.40 -0.47 -12.83
CA GLU A 68 -11.72 -0.75 -14.24
C GLU A 68 -12.84 -1.77 -14.40
N GLU A 69 -12.91 -2.77 -13.53
CA GLU A 69 -13.93 -3.80 -13.59
C GLU A 69 -15.28 -3.39 -13.01
N THR A 70 -15.28 -2.49 -12.04
CA THR A 70 -16.49 -2.24 -11.24
C THR A 70 -16.99 -0.81 -11.26
N LYS A 71 -16.19 0.14 -11.71
CA LYS A 71 -16.53 1.57 -11.67
C LYS A 71 -16.61 2.13 -13.09
N THR A 72 -17.43 3.16 -13.25
CA THR A 72 -17.47 3.90 -14.51
C THR A 72 -16.24 4.80 -14.63
N GLN A 73 -15.93 5.24 -15.85
CA GLN A 73 -14.82 6.17 -16.08
C GLN A 73 -14.98 7.46 -15.28
N GLU A 74 -16.21 7.93 -15.13
CA GLU A 74 -16.51 9.12 -14.35
C GLU A 74 -16.25 8.90 -12.87
N GLU A 75 -16.68 7.77 -12.35
CA GLU A 75 -16.40 7.38 -10.97
C GLU A 75 -14.89 7.26 -10.71
N ILE A 76 -14.15 6.67 -11.62
CA ILE A 76 -12.69 6.55 -11.51
C ILE A 76 -12.04 7.93 -11.46
N ARG A 77 -12.49 8.86 -12.33
CA ARG A 77 -11.97 10.23 -12.31
C ARG A 77 -12.19 10.90 -10.96
N GLU A 78 -13.37 10.74 -10.37
CA GLU A 78 -13.67 11.30 -9.06
C GLU A 78 -12.82 10.67 -7.96
N ILE A 79 -12.61 9.35 -8.00
CA ILE A 79 -11.74 8.66 -7.05
C ILE A 79 -10.32 9.22 -7.14
N LEU A 80 -9.76 9.31 -8.34
CA LEU A 80 -8.41 9.81 -8.55
C LEU A 80 -8.27 11.28 -8.18
N LYS A 81 -9.26 12.09 -8.52
CA LYS A 81 -9.29 13.51 -8.17
C LYS A 81 -9.28 13.69 -6.66
N ASN A 82 -10.12 12.96 -5.95
CA ASN A 82 -10.17 13.02 -4.50
C ASN A 82 -8.84 12.57 -3.87
N ALA A 83 -8.28 11.47 -4.35
CA ALA A 83 -7.00 10.96 -3.86
C ALA A 83 -5.87 11.98 -4.08
N ARG A 84 -5.78 12.57 -5.26
CA ARG A 84 -4.76 13.57 -5.59
C ARG A 84 -4.88 14.83 -4.75
N SER A 85 -6.09 15.28 -4.46
CA SER A 85 -6.31 16.50 -3.69
C SER A 85 -6.20 16.30 -2.19
N ARG A 86 -6.68 15.18 -1.68
CA ARG A 86 -6.74 14.91 -0.23
C ARG A 86 -5.53 14.15 0.30
N THR A 87 -5.04 13.20 -0.48
CA THR A 87 -3.98 12.29 -0.06
C THR A 87 -2.89 12.19 -1.12
N PRO A 88 -2.24 13.30 -1.49
CA PRO A 88 -1.28 13.32 -2.60
C PRO A 88 -0.13 12.33 -2.42
N GLN A 89 0.30 12.09 -1.19
CA GLN A 89 1.39 11.13 -0.90
C GLN A 89 0.97 9.67 -1.13
N LYS A 90 -0.34 9.40 -1.19
CA LYS A 90 -0.88 8.06 -1.43
C LYS A 90 -1.43 7.87 -2.85
N SER A 91 -1.71 8.98 -3.53
CA SER A 91 -2.53 8.98 -4.75
C SER A 91 -1.98 8.11 -5.87
N TRP A 92 -0.67 7.98 -5.98
CA TRP A 92 -0.06 7.15 -7.02
C TRP A 92 -0.50 5.67 -6.93
N ARG A 93 -0.83 5.20 -5.73
CA ARG A 93 -1.27 3.82 -5.50
C ARG A 93 -2.66 3.54 -6.07
N PHE A 94 -3.43 4.59 -6.34
CA PHE A 94 -4.75 4.47 -6.95
C PHE A 94 -4.70 4.48 -8.48
N GLU A 95 -3.58 4.84 -9.07
CA GLU A 95 -3.46 5.11 -10.50
C GLU A 95 -3.20 3.86 -11.34
N ALA A 96 -3.41 3.97 -12.66
CA ALA A 96 -3.26 2.86 -13.59
C ALA A 96 -1.84 2.27 -13.60
N ASP A 97 -0.84 3.10 -13.37
CA ASP A 97 0.57 2.70 -13.38
C ASP A 97 1.11 2.34 -11.98
N ALA A 98 0.24 2.19 -11.00
CA ALA A 98 0.65 1.86 -9.63
C ALA A 98 1.45 0.57 -9.57
N ARG A 99 1.04 -0.42 -10.34
CA ARG A 99 1.72 -1.71 -10.38
C ARG A 99 3.17 -1.57 -10.83
N GLU A 100 3.38 -0.89 -11.95
CA GLU A 100 4.73 -0.67 -12.48
C GLU A 100 5.58 0.13 -11.51
N LYS A 101 5.05 1.20 -10.98
CA LYS A 101 5.74 2.02 -9.98
C LYS A 101 6.09 1.24 -8.73
N TYR A 102 5.17 0.42 -8.25
CA TYR A 102 5.39 -0.37 -7.05
C TYR A 102 6.46 -1.45 -7.28
N GLU A 103 6.39 -2.15 -8.39
CA GLU A 103 7.35 -3.20 -8.71
C GLU A 103 8.76 -2.63 -8.95
N GLU A 104 8.86 -1.45 -9.59
CA GLU A 104 10.13 -0.76 -9.83
C GLU A 104 10.72 -0.16 -8.56
N SER A 105 9.88 0.43 -7.70
CA SER A 105 10.31 1.13 -6.50
C SER A 105 10.23 0.27 -5.24
N GLY A 106 9.81 -0.97 -5.36
CA GLY A 106 9.62 -1.87 -4.24
C GLY A 106 10.78 -1.89 -3.27
N ASP A 107 11.99 -1.83 -3.77
CA ASP A 107 13.19 -1.81 -2.94
C ASP A 107 13.38 -0.49 -2.18
N LYS A 108 12.84 0.60 -2.69
CA LYS A 108 13.00 1.92 -2.08
C LYS A 108 12.03 2.17 -0.93
N GLU A 109 10.82 1.66 -1.04
CA GLU A 109 9.83 1.74 0.03
C GLU A 109 10.07 0.69 1.10
N GLU A 110 10.78 -0.31 0.76
CA GLU A 110 11.03 -1.47 1.57
C GLU A 110 11.66 -1.17 2.92
N SER A 111 12.50 -0.16 3.01
CA SER A 111 13.20 0.17 4.26
C SER A 111 12.26 0.41 5.44
N THR A 112 11.02 0.83 5.17
CA THR A 112 10.03 1.06 6.22
C THR A 112 9.10 -0.11 6.47
N ARG A 113 8.93 -1.00 5.51
CA ARG A 113 7.98 -2.10 5.62
C ARG A 113 8.62 -3.43 5.99
N TYR A 114 9.91 -3.54 5.86
CA TYR A 114 10.63 -4.80 5.97
C TYR A 114 10.72 -5.38 7.35
N LEU A 115 10.49 -4.59 8.35
CA LEU A 115 10.53 -5.07 9.72
C LEU A 115 9.48 -6.15 10.00
N THR A 116 8.46 -6.23 9.14
CA THR A 116 7.35 -7.18 9.33
C THR A 116 7.14 -8.14 8.16
N ASP A 117 7.89 -7.97 7.05
CA ASP A 117 7.73 -8.80 5.85
C ASP A 117 8.79 -9.91 5.84
N THR A 118 8.33 -11.17 5.72
CA THR A 118 9.20 -12.35 5.64
C THR A 118 10.19 -12.30 4.48
N ARG A 119 9.80 -11.70 3.36
CA ARG A 119 10.69 -11.55 2.20
C ARG A 119 11.87 -10.65 2.52
N TYR A 120 11.63 -9.63 3.31
CA TYR A 120 12.71 -8.75 3.76
C TYR A 120 13.70 -9.48 4.64
N VAL A 121 13.21 -10.24 5.59
CA VAL A 121 14.07 -11.04 6.47
C VAL A 121 14.94 -11.99 5.64
N ALA A 122 14.37 -12.63 4.62
CA ALA A 122 15.12 -13.51 3.73
C ALA A 122 16.20 -12.74 2.95
N LYS A 123 15.88 -11.56 2.41
CA LYS A 123 16.82 -10.69 1.72
C LYS A 123 17.96 -10.26 2.63
N MET A 124 17.64 -9.84 3.85
CA MET A 124 18.64 -9.43 4.82
C MET A 124 19.56 -10.59 5.21
N ALA A 125 19.00 -11.78 5.40
CA ALA A 125 19.77 -12.96 5.67
C ALA A 125 20.74 -13.28 4.53
N GLN A 126 20.29 -13.18 3.28
CA GLN A 126 21.15 -13.38 2.12
C GLN A 126 22.29 -12.37 2.05
N ARG A 127 21.99 -11.10 2.29
CA ARG A 127 23.01 -10.05 2.31
C ARG A 127 24.04 -10.29 3.42
N TYR A 128 23.57 -10.67 4.58
CA TYR A 128 24.43 -10.97 5.71
C TYR A 128 25.34 -12.14 5.40
N LEU A 129 24.81 -13.24 4.87
CA LEU A 129 25.58 -14.42 4.51
C LEU A 129 26.61 -14.09 3.41
N ARG A 130 26.24 -13.29 2.44
CA ARG A 130 27.15 -12.86 1.37
C ARG A 130 28.30 -12.04 1.95
N ALA A 131 28.01 -11.11 2.86
CA ALA A 131 29.03 -10.31 3.51
C ALA A 131 30.00 -11.19 4.31
N ILE A 132 29.50 -12.20 4.99
CA ILE A 132 30.33 -13.17 5.71
C ILE A 132 31.26 -13.92 4.75
N VAL A 133 30.73 -14.39 3.62
CA VAL A 133 31.53 -15.12 2.61
C VAL A 133 32.60 -14.19 2.03
N ASP A 134 32.20 -12.98 1.61
CA ASP A 134 33.15 -12.02 1.03
C ASP A 134 34.27 -11.65 2.01
N CYS A 135 33.96 -11.55 3.29
CA CYS A 135 34.97 -11.22 4.29
C CYS A 135 35.80 -12.44 4.74
N SER A 136 35.30 -13.63 4.56
CA SER A 136 36.10 -14.82 4.88
C SER A 136 37.28 -14.99 3.92
N ASP A 137 37.17 -14.40 2.73
CA ASP A 137 38.26 -14.38 1.77
C ASP A 137 39.27 -13.23 2.06
N CYS A 138 38.92 -12.33 2.95
CA CYS A 138 39.75 -11.19 3.33
C CYS A 138 40.38 -11.34 4.70
N ASP A 139 40.69 -12.51 5.08
CA ASP A 139 41.32 -12.79 6.37
C ASP A 139 40.41 -12.81 7.59
N GLU A 140 40.99 -12.53 8.65
CA GLU A 140 40.49 -12.82 9.97
C GLU A 140 39.40 -11.93 10.50
N VAL A 141 38.99 -10.94 9.74
CA VAL A 141 38.06 -9.93 10.24
C VAL A 141 36.71 -10.52 10.67
N ILE A 142 36.34 -11.65 10.08
CA ILE A 142 35.08 -12.28 10.41
C ILE A 142 35.28 -13.53 11.27
N ARG A 143 36.45 -14.04 11.34
CA ARG A 143 36.75 -15.25 12.13
C ARG A 143 36.78 -14.97 13.60
N ASP A 144 36.93 -13.70 13.94
CA ASP A 144 36.93 -13.25 15.31
C ASP A 144 35.52 -12.84 15.73
#